data_ab7644c1e0f76455e8d4c6e5927dbb8e
#
_entry.id   ab7644c1e0f76455e8d4c6e5927dbb8e
#
_cell.length_a   1.000
_cell.length_b   1.000
_cell.length_c   1.000
_cell.angle_alpha   90.00
_cell.angle_beta   90.00
_cell.angle_gamma   90.00
#
_symmetry.space_group_name_H-M   'P 1'
#
loop_
_entity.id
_entity.type
_entity.pdbx_description
1 polymer ?
#
loop_
_entity_poly.entity_id
_entity_poly.type
_entity_poly.pdbx_seq_one_letter_code
_entity_poly.pdbx_strand_id
1 'polypeptide(L)'
;MNFTEYRDLVAQIKIGKVLPDSIYVHITSLSDVPEKLARTTIKIADALSIADDAWNIIKFNKRDFKLSLLNYPSFDSYAYPALQHSYTIDLAKLAVREASYKESSNPPILHRKETFVRGDYPGIDEFYSVTEEGESIGLYKNTRTIGFKQSWERLIASKGYNLDKAGRLKPKHDTSMMNSTDSPAAIEIERHKTAIDRNQLSAPMKLLARHDYLDGENNILDYGCGKGDDLTELESHGLDCIGWDPVYRPDADLLPSDIVNLGFVLNVIEDRAERDTTLKRAWDYTNKFLIVSVMVAGESVIRQYEPYKDGVVTSINTFQKYYSQSEIK
;
A
#
# COMPACT_ATOMS: atom_id res chain seq x y z
N MET A 1 13.05 -3.93 -26.32
CA MET A 1 12.50 -5.04 -25.49
C MET A 1 10.98 -4.93 -25.55
N ASN A 2 10.26 -6.02 -25.80
CA ASN A 2 8.81 -6.08 -25.73
C ASN A 2 8.34 -6.68 -24.38
N PHE A 3 7.04 -6.68 -24.11
CA PHE A 3 6.52 -7.15 -22.81
C PHE A 3 6.80 -8.62 -22.53
N THR A 4 6.67 -9.51 -23.51
CA THR A 4 6.95 -10.93 -23.34
C THR A 4 8.40 -11.16 -22.94
N GLU A 5 9.33 -10.53 -23.64
CA GLU A 5 10.75 -10.59 -23.34
C GLU A 5 11.08 -10.01 -21.94
N TYR A 6 10.47 -8.88 -21.58
CA TYR A 6 10.60 -8.28 -20.25
C TYR A 6 10.17 -9.27 -19.17
N ARG A 7 8.97 -9.83 -19.29
CA ARG A 7 8.43 -10.79 -18.32
C ARG A 7 9.30 -12.03 -18.17
N ASP A 8 9.82 -12.56 -19.28
CA ASP A 8 10.70 -13.72 -19.27
C ASP A 8 12.06 -13.41 -18.59
N LEU A 9 12.59 -12.21 -18.77
CA LEU A 9 13.79 -11.74 -18.07
C LEU A 9 13.50 -11.51 -16.58
N VAL A 10 12.37 -10.90 -16.21
CA VAL A 10 11.99 -10.71 -14.80
C VAL A 10 11.82 -12.06 -14.09
N ALA A 11 11.28 -13.09 -14.77
CA ALA A 11 11.16 -14.43 -14.20
C ALA A 11 12.52 -15.12 -13.93
N GLN A 12 13.60 -14.68 -14.57
CA GLN A 12 14.95 -15.20 -14.37
C GLN A 12 15.70 -14.56 -13.19
N ILE A 13 15.16 -13.49 -12.60
CA ILE A 13 15.77 -12.81 -11.45
C ILE A 13 15.75 -13.77 -10.26
N LYS A 14 16.96 -14.10 -9.73
CA LYS A 14 17.14 -15.00 -8.59
C LYS A 14 17.50 -14.28 -7.30
N ILE A 15 17.77 -12.97 -7.38
CA ILE A 15 18.10 -12.10 -6.25
C ILE A 15 16.95 -11.14 -5.99
N GLY A 16 16.88 -10.62 -4.76
CA GLY A 16 15.88 -9.61 -4.41
C GLY A 16 14.66 -10.18 -3.69
N LYS A 17 13.87 -9.29 -3.16
CA LYS A 17 12.62 -9.64 -2.47
C LYS A 17 11.51 -9.93 -3.47
N VAL A 18 11.05 -11.17 -3.46
CA VAL A 18 10.01 -11.64 -4.39
C VAL A 18 8.63 -11.50 -3.73
N LEU A 19 7.75 -10.73 -4.37
CA LEU A 19 6.33 -10.62 -4.05
C LEU A 19 5.48 -11.27 -5.17
N PRO A 20 4.18 -11.48 -4.98
CA PRO A 20 3.31 -12.10 -5.99
C PRO A 20 3.32 -11.39 -7.35
N ASP A 21 3.40 -10.06 -7.35
CA ASP A 21 3.29 -9.19 -8.52
C ASP A 21 4.59 -8.45 -8.90
N SER A 22 5.62 -8.51 -8.06
CA SER A 22 6.85 -7.74 -8.27
C SER A 22 8.09 -8.39 -7.67
N ILE A 23 9.27 -7.95 -8.11
CA ILE A 23 10.56 -8.27 -7.52
C ILE A 23 11.29 -6.95 -7.23
N TYR A 24 11.78 -6.81 -5.99
CA TYR A 24 12.55 -5.65 -5.56
C TYR A 24 14.03 -6.03 -5.43
N VAL A 25 14.90 -5.26 -6.03
CA VAL A 25 16.35 -5.50 -6.05
C VAL A 25 17.08 -4.23 -5.65
N HIS A 26 18.04 -4.33 -4.72
CA HIS A 26 18.91 -3.20 -4.42
C HIS A 26 19.88 -2.95 -5.58
N ILE A 27 20.25 -1.69 -5.83
CA ILE A 27 21.13 -1.30 -6.95
C ILE A 27 22.47 -2.06 -6.96
N THR A 28 23.03 -2.35 -5.80
CA THR A 28 24.29 -3.13 -5.69
C THR A 28 24.17 -4.56 -6.19
N SER A 29 22.96 -5.10 -6.27
CA SER A 29 22.68 -6.45 -6.79
C SER A 29 22.23 -6.43 -8.26
N LEU A 30 22.33 -5.29 -8.93
CA LEU A 30 21.91 -5.15 -10.33
C LEU A 30 22.77 -6.01 -11.28
N SER A 31 24.00 -6.32 -10.92
CA SER A 31 24.88 -7.23 -11.67
C SER A 31 24.37 -8.68 -11.72
N ASP A 32 23.51 -9.07 -10.78
CA ASP A 32 22.92 -10.42 -10.70
C ASP A 32 21.55 -10.50 -11.39
N VAL A 33 21.05 -9.38 -11.90
CA VAL A 33 19.86 -9.30 -12.75
C VAL A 33 20.28 -9.62 -14.20
N PRO A 34 19.39 -10.25 -15.03
CA PRO A 34 19.71 -10.50 -16.44
C PRO A 34 20.25 -9.25 -17.13
N GLU A 35 21.40 -9.37 -17.78
CA GLU A 35 22.21 -8.24 -18.31
C GLU A 35 21.38 -7.27 -19.14
N LYS A 36 20.52 -7.77 -20.02
CA LYS A 36 19.67 -6.93 -20.87
C LYS A 36 18.69 -6.10 -20.05
N LEU A 37 18.14 -6.66 -18.97
CA LEU A 37 17.21 -5.95 -18.07
C LEU A 37 17.95 -4.89 -17.26
N ALA A 38 19.10 -5.24 -16.71
CA ALA A 38 19.98 -4.32 -15.97
C ALA A 38 20.40 -3.12 -16.83
N ARG A 39 20.91 -3.38 -18.03
CA ARG A 39 21.28 -2.32 -19.00
C ARG A 39 20.11 -1.45 -19.40
N THR A 40 18.91 -2.04 -19.58
CA THR A 40 17.70 -1.27 -19.92
C THR A 40 17.32 -0.37 -18.76
N THR A 41 17.40 -0.82 -17.51
CA THR A 41 17.11 -0.02 -16.32
C THR A 41 18.01 1.21 -16.23
N ILE A 42 19.34 1.03 -16.40
CA ILE A 42 20.29 2.16 -16.38
C ILE A 42 20.01 3.14 -17.54
N LYS A 43 19.82 2.65 -18.77
CA LYS A 43 19.50 3.52 -19.90
C LYS A 43 18.22 4.34 -19.70
N ILE A 44 17.25 3.79 -19.00
CA ILE A 44 16.01 4.50 -18.67
C ILE A 44 16.31 5.61 -17.66
N ALA A 45 17.06 5.33 -16.59
CA ALA A 45 17.46 6.34 -15.62
C ALA A 45 18.23 7.49 -16.29
N ASP A 46 19.21 7.17 -17.14
CA ASP A 46 19.98 8.15 -17.92
C ASP A 46 19.10 9.00 -18.84
N ALA A 47 18.20 8.34 -19.60
CA ALA A 47 17.30 9.03 -20.54
C ALA A 47 16.32 9.97 -19.84
N LEU A 48 15.95 9.66 -18.60
CA LEU A 48 15.08 10.47 -17.76
C LEU A 48 15.85 11.50 -16.91
N SER A 49 17.19 11.53 -17.04
CA SER A 49 18.07 12.40 -16.23
C SER A 49 17.87 12.21 -14.71
N ILE A 50 17.55 10.97 -14.30
CA ILE A 50 17.44 10.60 -12.89
C ILE A 50 18.87 10.36 -12.37
N ALA A 51 19.29 11.13 -11.37
CA ALA A 51 20.64 11.02 -10.82
C ALA A 51 20.86 9.63 -10.15
N ASP A 52 22.09 9.14 -10.18
CA ASP A 52 22.46 7.81 -9.66
C ASP A 52 22.18 7.65 -8.17
N ASP A 53 22.21 8.73 -7.40
CA ASP A 53 21.89 8.78 -5.96
C ASP A 53 20.41 9.02 -5.66
N ALA A 54 19.59 9.26 -6.69
CA ALA A 54 18.16 9.51 -6.53
C ALA A 54 17.32 8.24 -6.37
N TRP A 55 17.93 7.05 -6.43
CA TRP A 55 17.28 5.76 -6.25
C TRP A 55 18.27 4.70 -5.81
N ASN A 56 17.81 3.72 -5.05
CA ASN A 56 18.64 2.60 -4.60
C ASN A 56 17.92 1.24 -4.66
N ILE A 57 16.63 1.22 -4.91
CA ILE A 57 15.84 0.00 -5.12
C ILE A 57 15.16 0.05 -6.49
N ILE A 58 15.16 -1.07 -7.19
CA ILE A 58 14.43 -1.28 -8.44
C ILE A 58 13.27 -2.23 -8.15
N LYS A 59 12.06 -1.86 -8.56
CA LYS A 59 10.88 -2.72 -8.54
C LYS A 59 10.57 -3.15 -9.97
N PHE A 60 10.69 -4.43 -10.27
CA PHE A 60 10.28 -5.02 -11.54
C PHE A 60 8.88 -5.60 -11.38
N ASN A 61 7.91 -5.11 -12.15
CA ASN A 61 6.55 -5.64 -12.13
C ASN A 61 6.50 -6.95 -12.95
N LYS A 62 5.83 -8.00 -12.43
CA LYS A 62 5.71 -9.31 -13.08
C LYS A 62 4.52 -9.39 -14.04
N ARG A 63 3.50 -8.55 -13.80
CA ARG A 63 2.22 -8.58 -14.52
C ARG A 63 2.14 -7.51 -15.58
N ASP A 64 2.75 -6.35 -15.33
CA ASP A 64 2.71 -5.18 -16.20
C ASP A 64 4.07 -4.90 -16.81
N PHE A 65 4.08 -4.24 -17.96
CA PHE A 65 5.30 -3.79 -18.61
C PHE A 65 5.80 -2.49 -17.98
N LYS A 66 6.06 -2.55 -16.64
CA LYS A 66 6.45 -1.42 -15.80
C LYS A 66 7.64 -1.78 -14.92
N LEU A 67 8.48 -0.78 -14.65
CA LEU A 67 9.47 -0.83 -13.59
C LEU A 67 9.41 0.46 -12.77
N SER A 68 9.88 0.41 -11.52
CA SER A 68 10.00 1.63 -10.72
C SER A 68 11.40 1.75 -10.14
N LEU A 69 11.92 2.99 -10.09
CA LEU A 69 13.12 3.38 -9.37
C LEU A 69 12.71 4.03 -8.07
N LEU A 70 13.15 3.50 -6.95
CA LEU A 70 12.68 3.86 -5.61
C LEU A 70 13.83 4.38 -4.77
N ASN A 71 13.61 5.48 -4.07
CA ASN A 71 14.59 6.09 -3.17
C ASN A 71 14.26 5.81 -1.71
N TYR A 72 15.09 5.01 -1.07
CA TYR A 72 15.09 4.75 0.38
C TYR A 72 16.42 5.24 0.98
N PRO A 73 16.60 6.55 1.21
CA PRO A 73 17.92 7.13 1.55
C PRO A 73 18.46 6.63 2.88
N SER A 74 17.62 6.12 3.77
CA SER A 74 18.02 5.54 5.06
C SER A 74 18.17 4.01 4.98
N PHE A 75 18.38 3.43 3.77
CA PHE A 75 18.48 1.97 3.61
C PHE A 75 19.51 1.34 4.55
N ASP A 76 20.68 1.94 4.69
CA ASP A 76 21.76 1.40 5.54
C ASP A 76 21.62 1.81 7.01
N SER A 77 21.11 2.99 7.29
CA SER A 77 21.17 3.61 8.62
C SER A 77 19.92 3.40 9.48
N TYR A 78 18.83 2.88 8.92
CA TYR A 78 17.57 2.67 9.65
C TYR A 78 17.01 1.28 9.39
N ALA A 79 16.47 0.64 10.42
CA ALA A 79 15.98 -0.73 10.35
C ALA A 79 14.84 -0.90 9.32
N TYR A 80 13.92 0.07 9.26
CA TYR A 80 12.72 0.05 8.42
C TYR A 80 12.64 1.32 7.56
N PRO A 81 13.55 1.48 6.57
CA PRO A 81 13.67 2.71 5.81
C PRO A 81 12.38 3.05 5.08
N ALA A 82 12.06 4.35 5.07
CA ALA A 82 10.89 4.90 4.43
C ALA A 82 11.21 5.34 2.99
N LEU A 83 10.27 5.09 2.09
CA LEU A 83 10.33 5.60 0.72
C LEU A 83 10.21 7.12 0.74
N GLN A 84 11.14 7.82 0.06
CA GLN A 84 11.09 9.26 -0.10
C GLN A 84 10.69 9.69 -1.49
N HIS A 85 11.05 8.90 -2.50
CA HIS A 85 10.76 9.23 -3.89
C HIS A 85 10.58 7.98 -4.74
N SER A 86 9.72 8.02 -5.75
CA SER A 86 9.57 6.95 -6.73
C SER A 86 9.37 7.49 -8.13
N TYR A 87 9.97 6.79 -9.11
CA TYR A 87 9.77 6.99 -10.53
C TYR A 87 9.18 5.71 -11.10
N THR A 88 7.92 5.69 -11.48
CA THR A 88 7.28 4.53 -12.10
C THR A 88 7.23 4.74 -13.60
N ILE A 89 7.86 3.83 -14.34
CA ILE A 89 8.05 3.90 -15.77
C ILE A 89 7.15 2.86 -16.45
N ASP A 90 6.22 3.32 -17.27
CA ASP A 90 5.43 2.50 -18.18
C ASP A 90 6.21 2.30 -19.47
N LEU A 91 6.74 1.10 -19.69
CA LEU A 91 7.60 0.78 -20.84
C LEU A 91 6.82 0.62 -22.15
N ALA A 92 5.49 0.43 -22.08
CA ALA A 92 4.64 0.38 -23.25
C ALA A 92 4.31 1.78 -23.77
N LYS A 93 3.99 2.70 -22.85
CA LYS A 93 3.61 4.08 -23.16
C LYS A 93 4.81 5.04 -23.24
N LEU A 94 6.00 4.62 -22.79
CA LEU A 94 7.18 5.45 -22.58
C LEU A 94 6.87 6.67 -21.70
N ALA A 95 6.04 6.45 -20.69
CA ALA A 95 5.58 7.47 -19.76
C ALA A 95 6.20 7.24 -18.38
N VAL A 96 6.44 8.34 -17.65
CA VAL A 96 6.99 8.33 -16.29
C VAL A 96 6.01 9.01 -15.36
N ARG A 97 5.80 8.40 -14.20
CA ARG A 97 5.12 9.02 -13.08
C ARG A 97 6.10 9.16 -11.93
N GLU A 98 6.16 10.34 -11.38
CA GLU A 98 7.00 10.69 -10.25
C GLU A 98 6.12 10.91 -9.02
N ALA A 99 6.54 10.38 -7.84
CA ALA A 99 5.87 10.63 -6.59
C ALA A 99 6.87 10.90 -5.48
N SER A 100 6.59 11.94 -4.67
CA SER A 100 7.36 12.30 -3.49
C SER A 100 6.60 11.93 -2.23
N TYR A 101 7.28 11.26 -1.29
CA TYR A 101 6.75 10.87 0.03
C TYR A 101 7.42 11.64 1.17
N LYS A 102 8.24 12.67 0.86
CA LYS A 102 9.00 13.44 1.88
C LYS A 102 8.10 14.03 2.96
N GLU A 103 6.94 14.55 2.56
CA GLU A 103 5.97 15.14 3.47
C GLU A 103 4.89 14.15 3.94
N SER A 104 4.98 12.89 3.50
CA SER A 104 4.00 11.87 3.89
C SER A 104 4.20 11.45 5.34
N SER A 105 3.14 11.49 6.13
CA SER A 105 3.13 10.96 7.50
C SER A 105 3.13 9.43 7.55
N ASN A 106 2.80 8.78 6.42
CA ASN A 106 2.70 7.32 6.31
C ASN A 106 3.31 6.78 5.00
N PRO A 107 4.63 6.99 4.77
CA PRO A 107 5.28 6.46 3.59
C PRO A 107 5.35 4.92 3.62
N PRO A 108 5.47 4.27 2.44
CA PRO A 108 5.88 2.86 2.37
C PRO A 108 7.23 2.64 3.04
N ILE A 109 7.41 1.47 3.66
CA ILE A 109 8.67 1.10 4.32
C ILE A 109 9.16 -0.27 3.84
N LEU A 110 10.46 -0.52 4.01
CA LEU A 110 11.05 -1.84 3.75
C LEU A 110 11.23 -2.63 5.04
N HIS A 111 11.07 -3.94 4.89
CA HIS A 111 11.37 -4.94 5.91
C HIS A 111 12.28 -6.01 5.32
N ARG A 112 13.01 -6.74 6.15
CA ARG A 112 13.86 -7.86 5.72
C ARG A 112 14.84 -7.42 4.65
N LYS A 113 15.62 -6.38 4.95
CA LYS A 113 16.56 -5.74 4.01
C LYS A 113 17.58 -6.72 3.44
N GLU A 114 17.93 -7.75 4.18
CA GLU A 114 18.78 -8.85 3.73
C GLU A 114 18.30 -9.51 2.44
N THR A 115 16.99 -9.48 2.18
CA THR A 115 16.42 -10.08 0.97
C THR A 115 16.63 -9.25 -0.30
N PHE A 116 17.00 -7.98 -0.19
CA PHE A 116 17.18 -7.08 -1.35
C PHE A 116 18.60 -7.07 -1.90
N VAL A 117 19.55 -7.55 -1.11
CA VAL A 117 21.00 -7.45 -1.34
C VAL A 117 21.65 -8.82 -1.47
N ARG A 118 22.90 -8.83 -1.91
CA ARG A 118 23.73 -10.05 -1.95
C ARG A 118 24.21 -10.43 -0.55
N GLY A 119 24.57 -11.71 -0.38
CA GLY A 119 25.09 -12.23 0.89
C GLY A 119 26.43 -11.63 1.34
N ASP A 120 27.17 -10.96 0.46
CA ASP A 120 28.40 -10.23 0.76
C ASP A 120 28.20 -8.73 0.98
N TYR A 121 26.95 -8.27 1.10
CA TYR A 121 26.64 -6.85 1.31
C TYR A 121 27.17 -6.35 2.67
N PRO A 122 27.87 -5.19 2.69
CA PRO A 122 28.36 -4.62 3.94
C PRO A 122 27.24 -4.38 4.94
N GLY A 123 27.35 -4.93 6.15
CA GLY A 123 26.32 -4.77 7.20
C GLY A 123 25.12 -5.70 7.08
N ILE A 124 25.16 -6.74 6.24
CA ILE A 124 24.07 -7.70 6.08
C ILE A 124 23.69 -8.41 7.39
N ASP A 125 24.66 -8.67 8.26
CA ASP A 125 24.46 -9.32 9.57
C ASP A 125 23.53 -8.45 10.46
N GLU A 126 23.64 -7.13 10.36
CA GLU A 126 22.73 -6.20 11.05
C GLU A 126 21.30 -6.32 10.50
N PHE A 127 21.13 -6.52 9.20
CA PHE A 127 19.82 -6.72 8.60
C PHE A 127 19.19 -8.02 9.08
N TYR A 128 19.96 -9.11 9.15
CA TYR A 128 19.48 -10.37 9.74
C TYR A 128 19.11 -10.19 11.21
N SER A 129 19.92 -9.51 12.01
CA SER A 129 19.64 -9.24 13.42
C SER A 129 18.31 -8.49 13.61
N VAL A 130 18.04 -7.46 12.78
CA VAL A 130 16.76 -6.72 12.80
C VAL A 130 15.59 -7.63 12.46
N THR A 131 15.76 -8.51 11.47
CA THR A 131 14.70 -9.45 11.06
C THR A 131 14.41 -10.46 12.17
N GLU A 132 15.44 -11.04 12.79
CA GLU A 132 15.33 -11.99 13.92
C GLU A 132 14.65 -11.35 15.13
N GLU A 133 14.97 -10.10 15.48
CA GLU A 133 14.28 -9.36 16.53
C GLU A 133 12.78 -9.27 16.24
N GLY A 134 12.40 -8.87 15.01
CA GLY A 134 11.00 -8.76 14.61
C GLY A 134 10.28 -10.11 14.59
N GLU A 135 10.96 -11.19 14.18
CA GLU A 135 10.42 -12.55 14.19
C GLU A 135 10.18 -13.04 15.62
N SER A 136 11.10 -12.78 16.54
CA SER A 136 11.03 -13.23 17.94
C SER A 136 9.78 -12.74 18.65
N ILE A 137 9.28 -11.54 18.31
CA ILE A 137 8.06 -10.96 18.87
C ILE A 137 6.85 -11.10 17.95
N GLY A 138 7.00 -11.81 16.82
CA GLY A 138 5.91 -12.17 15.90
C GLY A 138 5.42 -11.04 15.02
N LEU A 139 6.26 -10.06 14.65
CA LEU A 139 5.88 -8.95 13.77
C LEU A 139 5.53 -9.41 12.35
N TYR A 140 6.10 -10.52 11.88
CA TYR A 140 5.92 -11.01 10.50
C TYR A 140 4.87 -12.11 10.37
N LYS A 141 4.07 -12.39 11.42
CA LYS A 141 3.01 -13.41 11.36
C LYS A 141 1.89 -13.04 10.39
N ASN A 142 1.58 -11.75 10.30
CA ASN A 142 0.63 -11.23 9.32
C ASN A 142 1.33 -10.16 8.46
N THR A 143 1.73 -10.53 7.25
CA THR A 143 2.49 -9.65 6.35
C THR A 143 1.63 -8.69 5.54
N ARG A 144 0.29 -8.78 5.65
CA ARG A 144 -0.63 -8.00 4.81
C ARG A 144 -0.73 -6.52 5.19
N THR A 145 -0.34 -6.14 6.42
CA THR A 145 -0.55 -4.79 6.97
C THR A 145 0.74 -4.07 7.35
N ILE A 146 1.91 -4.61 7.00
CA ILE A 146 3.20 -4.11 7.48
C ILE A 146 3.95 -3.20 6.49
N GLY A 147 3.39 -2.94 5.30
CA GLY A 147 4.05 -2.19 4.22
C GLY A 147 4.16 -0.68 4.45
N PHE A 148 3.48 -0.12 5.47
CA PHE A 148 3.44 1.31 5.74
C PHE A 148 3.86 1.66 7.16
N LYS A 149 4.52 2.82 7.31
CA LYS A 149 5.12 3.30 8.56
C LYS A 149 4.15 3.25 9.75
N GLN A 150 2.98 3.88 9.64
CA GLN A 150 2.04 3.96 10.77
C GLN A 150 1.48 2.59 11.18
N SER A 151 1.19 1.71 10.21
CA SER A 151 0.70 0.36 10.51
C SER A 151 1.77 -0.48 11.20
N TRP A 152 3.03 -0.32 10.76
CA TRP A 152 4.19 -0.96 11.38
C TRP A 152 4.42 -0.48 12.81
N GLU A 153 4.43 0.83 13.03
CA GLU A 153 4.60 1.43 14.36
C GLU A 153 3.47 1.02 15.33
N ARG A 154 2.22 0.95 14.84
CA ARG A 154 1.08 0.46 15.63
C ARG A 154 1.24 -1.01 15.99
N LEU A 155 1.68 -1.86 15.04
CA LEU A 155 1.94 -3.27 15.31
C LEU A 155 3.02 -3.45 16.37
N ILE A 156 4.14 -2.73 16.26
CA ILE A 156 5.22 -2.73 17.27
C ILE A 156 4.70 -2.28 18.62
N ALA A 157 3.92 -1.20 18.65
CA ALA A 157 3.34 -0.67 19.88
C ALA A 157 2.39 -1.67 20.56
N SER A 158 1.62 -2.43 19.79
CA SER A 158 0.73 -3.48 20.30
C SER A 158 1.47 -4.67 20.90
N LYS A 159 2.75 -4.86 20.53
CA LYS A 159 3.63 -5.88 21.11
C LYS A 159 4.39 -5.39 22.35
N GLY A 160 4.15 -4.17 22.82
CA GLY A 160 4.81 -3.59 23.99
C GLY A 160 6.19 -3.00 23.69
N TYR A 161 6.47 -2.63 22.45
CA TYR A 161 7.75 -2.06 22.02
C TYR A 161 7.57 -0.67 21.39
N ASN A 162 8.66 0.08 21.33
CA ASN A 162 8.86 1.27 20.55
C ASN A 162 10.09 1.10 19.67
N LEU A 163 10.30 1.98 18.69
CA LEU A 163 11.53 2.04 17.90
C LEU A 163 12.48 3.10 18.46
N ASP A 164 13.77 2.79 18.50
CA ASP A 164 14.81 3.77 18.79
C ASP A 164 15.18 4.59 17.53
N LYS A 165 16.23 5.42 17.65
CA LYS A 165 16.69 6.30 16.56
C LYS A 165 17.22 5.53 15.33
N ALA A 166 17.65 4.27 15.50
CA ALA A 166 18.11 3.40 14.43
C ALA A 166 17.00 2.47 13.92
N GLY A 167 15.79 2.55 14.50
CA GLY A 167 14.67 1.68 14.18
C GLY A 167 14.71 0.31 14.87
N ARG A 168 15.57 0.12 15.92
CA ARG A 168 15.64 -1.12 16.70
C ARG A 168 14.52 -1.17 17.74
N LEU A 169 14.10 -2.36 18.08
CA LEU A 169 13.05 -2.58 19.06
C LEU A 169 13.52 -2.23 20.48
N LYS A 170 12.77 -1.38 21.16
CA LYS A 170 12.96 -1.05 22.57
C LYS A 170 11.70 -1.41 23.35
N PRO A 171 11.79 -2.23 24.44
CA PRO A 171 10.66 -2.45 25.33
C PRO A 171 10.11 -1.11 25.84
N LYS A 172 8.80 -0.97 25.89
CA LYS A 172 8.19 0.14 26.63
C LYS A 172 8.46 -0.09 28.12
N HIS A 173 9.17 0.84 28.77
CA HIS A 173 9.26 0.84 30.22
C HIS A 173 7.87 1.12 30.80
N ASP A 174 7.28 0.16 31.47
CA ASP A 174 6.10 0.36 32.29
C ASP A 174 6.44 1.34 33.42
N THR A 175 6.05 2.60 33.23
CA THR A 175 5.85 3.54 34.33
C THR A 175 4.35 3.64 34.55
N SER A 176 3.78 2.61 35.07
CA SER A 176 2.59 2.62 35.92
C SER A 176 1.96 1.22 35.98
N MET A 177 2.19 0.53 37.07
CA MET A 177 1.16 -0.36 37.61
C MET A 177 -0.04 0.53 37.96
N MET A 178 -1.09 0.46 37.16
CA MET A 178 -2.45 0.75 37.61
C MET A 178 -3.47 0.05 36.73
N ASN A 179 -4.07 -0.95 37.34
CA ASN A 179 -5.43 -1.44 37.15
C ASN A 179 -5.83 -1.87 35.74
N SER A 180 -5.65 -3.15 35.47
CA SER A 180 -6.54 -3.91 34.60
C SER A 180 -7.94 -3.93 35.26
N THR A 181 -8.77 -2.98 34.87
CA THR A 181 -10.22 -3.17 34.95
C THR A 181 -10.61 -3.84 33.62
N ASP A 182 -11.34 -4.94 33.76
CA ASP A 182 -11.98 -5.69 32.68
C ASP A 182 -12.55 -4.78 31.60
N SER A 183 -11.80 -4.61 30.51
CA SER A 183 -12.41 -4.18 29.26
C SER A 183 -13.06 -5.41 28.64
N PRO A 184 -14.31 -5.35 28.19
CA PRO A 184 -14.91 -6.46 27.46
C PRO A 184 -13.99 -6.83 26.30
N ALA A 185 -13.81 -8.13 26.08
CA ALA A 185 -12.96 -8.67 25.04
C ALA A 185 -13.14 -7.87 23.75
N ALA A 186 -12.06 -7.22 23.28
CA ALA A 186 -12.10 -6.40 22.09
C ALA A 186 -12.56 -7.29 20.93
N ILE A 187 -13.69 -6.98 20.31
CA ILE A 187 -14.17 -7.68 19.15
C ILE A 187 -13.11 -7.46 18.06
N GLU A 188 -12.50 -8.53 17.60
CA GLU A 188 -11.53 -8.48 16.51
C GLU A 188 -12.27 -8.22 15.20
N ILE A 189 -12.15 -7.00 14.68
CA ILE A 189 -12.80 -6.57 13.43
C ILE A 189 -11.96 -7.02 12.24
N GLU A 190 -12.49 -7.94 11.46
CA GLU A 190 -11.82 -8.51 10.27
C GLU A 190 -12.18 -7.71 8.99
N ARG A 191 -11.68 -6.48 8.87
CA ARG A 191 -11.99 -5.55 7.75
C ARG A 191 -11.78 -6.16 6.37
N HIS A 192 -10.77 -7.02 6.19
CA HIS A 192 -10.47 -7.64 4.90
C HIS A 192 -11.60 -8.51 4.34
N LYS A 193 -12.48 -9.03 5.19
CA LYS A 193 -13.64 -9.80 4.76
C LYS A 193 -14.73 -8.96 4.10
N THR A 194 -14.64 -7.64 4.14
CA THR A 194 -15.60 -6.74 3.49
C THR A 194 -15.37 -6.58 1.99
N ALA A 195 -14.19 -6.97 1.47
CA ALA A 195 -13.90 -6.92 0.04
C ALA A 195 -14.71 -8.00 -0.70
N ILE A 196 -15.60 -7.57 -1.58
CA ILE A 196 -16.53 -8.40 -2.35
C ILE A 196 -15.92 -8.68 -3.72
N ASP A 197 -16.00 -9.94 -4.20
CA ASP A 197 -15.67 -10.28 -5.60
C ASP A 197 -16.78 -9.77 -6.52
N ARG A 198 -16.42 -9.09 -7.60
CA ARG A 198 -17.35 -8.53 -8.58
C ARG A 198 -16.97 -8.93 -9.99
N ASN A 199 -17.99 -9.16 -10.81
CA ASN A 199 -17.85 -9.41 -12.25
C ASN A 199 -18.23 -8.17 -13.09
N GLN A 200 -18.40 -7.03 -12.46
CA GLN A 200 -18.80 -5.76 -13.08
C GLN A 200 -18.27 -4.59 -12.26
N LEU A 201 -18.16 -3.41 -12.89
CA LEU A 201 -17.82 -2.16 -12.21
C LEU A 201 -18.71 -1.91 -10.98
N SER A 202 -18.12 -1.36 -9.93
CA SER A 202 -18.83 -0.90 -8.74
C SER A 202 -19.84 0.21 -9.06
N ALA A 203 -20.74 0.48 -8.13
CA ALA A 203 -21.75 1.54 -8.31
C ALA A 203 -21.12 2.93 -8.59
N PRO A 204 -20.08 3.39 -7.85
CA PRO A 204 -19.43 4.66 -8.16
C PRO A 204 -18.76 4.65 -9.53
N MET A 205 -18.10 3.57 -9.94
CA MET A 205 -17.45 3.48 -11.27
C MET A 205 -18.49 3.47 -12.39
N LYS A 206 -19.64 2.79 -12.21
CA LYS A 206 -20.77 2.86 -13.15
C LYS A 206 -21.35 4.26 -13.27
N LEU A 207 -21.36 5.03 -12.17
CA LEU A 207 -21.80 6.42 -12.19
C LEU A 207 -20.84 7.28 -13.01
N LEU A 208 -19.53 7.13 -12.83
CA LEU A 208 -18.50 7.80 -13.64
C LEU A 208 -18.65 7.47 -15.12
N ALA A 209 -18.84 6.19 -15.47
CA ALA A 209 -19.06 5.76 -16.85
C ALA A 209 -20.32 6.41 -17.44
N ARG A 210 -21.42 6.48 -16.70
CA ARG A 210 -22.68 7.09 -17.15
C ARG A 210 -22.56 8.57 -17.42
N HIS A 211 -21.64 9.26 -16.77
CA HIS A 211 -21.43 10.71 -16.91
C HIS A 211 -20.19 11.05 -17.75
N ASP A 212 -19.70 10.08 -18.55
CA ASP A 212 -18.59 10.24 -19.49
C ASP A 212 -17.26 10.66 -18.84
N TYR A 213 -17.06 10.35 -17.55
CA TYR A 213 -15.78 10.60 -16.85
C TYR A 213 -14.73 9.49 -17.05
N LEU A 214 -15.13 8.35 -17.62
CA LEU A 214 -14.22 7.25 -17.97
C LEU A 214 -13.86 7.32 -19.48
N ASP A 215 -13.45 8.48 -19.93
CA ASP A 215 -13.15 8.82 -21.34
C ASP A 215 -11.69 8.54 -21.73
N GLY A 216 -10.85 8.15 -20.78
CA GLY A 216 -9.42 7.92 -20.99
C GLY A 216 -8.55 9.18 -20.88
N GLU A 217 -9.13 10.37 -20.74
CA GLU A 217 -8.39 11.63 -20.52
C GLU A 217 -8.02 11.85 -19.06
N ASN A 218 -8.79 11.24 -18.14
CA ASN A 218 -8.58 11.33 -16.69
C ASN A 218 -7.91 10.06 -16.16
N ASN A 219 -6.87 10.22 -15.36
CA ASN A 219 -6.32 9.11 -14.60
C ASN A 219 -7.13 8.91 -13.31
N ILE A 220 -7.21 7.66 -12.86
CA ILE A 220 -8.11 7.24 -11.77
C ILE A 220 -7.29 6.58 -10.67
N LEU A 221 -7.53 6.98 -9.42
CA LEU A 221 -7.09 6.26 -8.22
C LEU A 221 -8.32 5.66 -7.53
N ASP A 222 -8.36 4.33 -7.43
CA ASP A 222 -9.32 3.62 -6.58
C ASP A 222 -8.71 3.42 -5.19
N TYR A 223 -9.06 4.32 -4.27
CA TYR A 223 -8.54 4.34 -2.91
C TYR A 223 -9.38 3.43 -2.00
N GLY A 224 -8.83 2.28 -1.65
CA GLY A 224 -9.54 1.18 -1.00
C GLY A 224 -10.15 0.23 -2.03
N CYS A 225 -9.38 -0.12 -3.08
CA CYS A 225 -9.83 -0.92 -4.21
C CYS A 225 -10.13 -2.39 -3.87
N GLY A 226 -9.90 -2.84 -2.63
CA GLY A 226 -10.04 -4.23 -2.24
C GLY A 226 -9.23 -5.17 -3.14
N LYS A 227 -9.87 -6.17 -3.71
CA LYS A 227 -9.22 -7.16 -4.59
C LYS A 227 -8.86 -6.60 -5.98
N GLY A 228 -9.37 -5.42 -6.35
CA GLY A 228 -9.04 -4.71 -7.59
C GLY A 228 -9.91 -5.11 -8.78
N ASP A 229 -11.15 -5.50 -8.56
CA ASP A 229 -12.05 -5.89 -9.65
C ASP A 229 -12.37 -4.71 -10.58
N ASP A 230 -12.61 -3.51 -10.02
CA ASP A 230 -12.81 -2.30 -10.81
C ASP A 230 -11.57 -1.96 -11.67
N LEU A 231 -10.37 -2.18 -11.12
CA LEU A 231 -9.12 -1.93 -11.86
C LEU A 231 -8.99 -2.85 -13.06
N THR A 232 -9.27 -4.14 -12.87
CA THR A 232 -9.21 -5.14 -13.95
C THR A 232 -10.13 -4.76 -15.11
N GLU A 233 -11.33 -4.30 -14.79
CA GLU A 233 -12.30 -3.86 -15.80
C GLU A 233 -11.86 -2.55 -16.48
N LEU A 234 -11.43 -1.54 -15.72
CA LEU A 234 -10.93 -0.27 -16.25
C LEU A 234 -9.68 -0.46 -17.14
N GLU A 235 -8.73 -1.28 -16.70
CA GLU A 235 -7.53 -1.60 -17.47
C GLU A 235 -7.87 -2.34 -18.76
N SER A 236 -8.89 -3.22 -18.77
CA SER A 236 -9.33 -3.92 -19.97
C SER A 236 -9.87 -2.96 -21.04
N HIS A 237 -10.39 -1.81 -20.63
CA HIS A 237 -10.85 -0.73 -21.50
C HIS A 237 -9.75 0.31 -21.82
N GLY A 238 -8.50 0.04 -21.42
CA GLY A 238 -7.36 0.94 -21.71
C GLY A 238 -7.33 2.22 -20.87
N LEU A 239 -8.07 2.26 -19.76
CA LEU A 239 -8.10 3.42 -18.87
C LEU A 239 -6.90 3.41 -17.93
N ASP A 240 -6.34 4.58 -17.68
CA ASP A 240 -5.23 4.76 -16.76
C ASP A 240 -5.75 4.78 -15.33
N CYS A 241 -5.57 3.66 -14.61
CA CYS A 241 -6.03 3.51 -13.24
C CYS A 241 -4.97 2.92 -12.32
N ILE A 242 -5.01 3.34 -11.07
CA ILE A 242 -4.19 2.83 -9.98
C ILE A 242 -5.14 2.41 -8.87
N GLY A 243 -4.86 1.28 -8.20
CA GLY A 243 -5.63 0.88 -7.04
C GLY A 243 -4.72 0.67 -5.85
N TRP A 244 -5.12 1.25 -4.74
CA TRP A 244 -4.47 1.03 -3.46
C TRP A 244 -5.47 0.47 -2.45
N ASP A 245 -5.02 -0.53 -1.68
CA ASP A 245 -5.79 -1.10 -0.57
C ASP A 245 -4.82 -1.54 0.53
N PRO A 246 -5.06 -1.21 1.80
CA PRO A 246 -4.13 -1.51 2.88
C PRO A 246 -3.89 -3.00 3.12
N VAL A 247 -4.77 -3.86 2.60
CA VAL A 247 -4.71 -5.32 2.78
C VAL A 247 -4.32 -6.03 1.49
N TYR A 248 -4.98 -5.70 0.39
CA TYR A 248 -4.84 -6.44 -0.86
C TYR A 248 -3.76 -5.88 -1.79
N ARG A 249 -3.51 -4.56 -1.72
CA ARG A 249 -2.52 -3.84 -2.55
C ARG A 249 -1.73 -2.79 -1.74
N PRO A 250 -1.12 -3.17 -0.60
CA PRO A 250 -0.43 -2.22 0.28
C PRO A 250 0.81 -1.60 -0.37
N ASP A 251 1.42 -2.31 -1.33
CA ASP A 251 2.63 -1.88 -2.04
C ASP A 251 2.32 -1.11 -3.35
N ALA A 252 1.04 -0.81 -3.63
CA ALA A 252 0.70 0.00 -4.79
C ALA A 252 1.15 1.45 -4.59
N ASP A 253 1.68 2.07 -5.65
CA ASP A 253 2.05 3.48 -5.62
C ASP A 253 0.80 4.35 -5.49
N LEU A 254 0.69 5.09 -4.40
CA LEU A 254 -0.32 6.13 -4.24
C LEU A 254 0.15 7.39 -4.94
N LEU A 255 -0.48 7.72 -6.05
CA LEU A 255 -0.15 8.88 -6.86
C LEU A 255 -1.34 9.84 -6.95
N PRO A 256 -1.11 11.17 -6.96
CA PRO A 256 -2.16 12.13 -7.28
C PRO A 256 -2.82 11.79 -8.60
N SER A 257 -4.14 11.78 -8.61
CA SER A 257 -4.94 11.39 -9.76
C SER A 257 -6.07 12.39 -10.01
N ASP A 258 -6.50 12.50 -11.25
CA ASP A 258 -7.58 13.41 -11.64
C ASP A 258 -8.88 13.04 -10.93
N ILE A 259 -9.16 11.75 -10.87
CA ILE A 259 -10.33 11.21 -10.19
C ILE A 259 -9.87 10.26 -9.09
N VAL A 260 -10.31 10.48 -7.86
CA VAL A 260 -10.11 9.55 -6.75
C VAL A 260 -11.45 8.97 -6.34
N ASN A 261 -11.56 7.65 -6.33
CA ASN A 261 -12.73 6.94 -5.82
C ASN A 261 -12.47 6.43 -4.40
N LEU A 262 -13.29 6.85 -3.45
CA LEU A 262 -13.35 6.36 -2.08
C LEU A 262 -14.68 5.60 -1.90
N GLY A 263 -14.78 4.45 -2.58
CA GLY A 263 -16.02 3.69 -2.71
C GLY A 263 -16.27 2.75 -1.53
N PHE A 264 -17.23 3.09 -0.64
CA PHE A 264 -17.64 2.27 0.51
C PHE A 264 -16.57 1.97 1.56
N VAL A 265 -15.44 2.67 1.53
CA VAL A 265 -14.31 2.50 2.47
C VAL A 265 -14.68 3.01 3.86
N LEU A 266 -15.33 4.18 3.94
CA LEU A 266 -15.67 4.79 5.23
C LEU A 266 -16.67 3.96 6.05
N ASN A 267 -17.39 3.06 5.40
CA ASN A 267 -18.37 2.19 6.07
C ASN A 267 -17.70 1.10 6.94
N VAL A 268 -16.50 0.67 6.58
CA VAL A 268 -15.84 -0.50 7.17
C VAL A 268 -14.74 -0.15 8.19
N ILE A 269 -14.50 1.13 8.39
CA ILE A 269 -13.54 1.64 9.38
C ILE A 269 -14.28 1.94 10.67
N GLU A 270 -13.99 1.23 11.77
CA GLU A 270 -14.68 1.37 13.05
C GLU A 270 -14.19 2.58 13.88
N ASP A 271 -13.03 3.14 13.56
CA ASP A 271 -12.51 4.33 14.24
C ASP A 271 -12.86 5.61 13.47
N ARG A 272 -13.52 6.55 14.16
CA ARG A 272 -13.97 7.81 13.54
C ARG A 272 -12.78 8.69 13.11
N ALA A 273 -11.75 8.79 13.92
CA ALA A 273 -10.58 9.62 13.59
C ALA A 273 -9.82 9.02 12.39
N GLU A 274 -9.80 7.70 12.27
CA GLU A 274 -9.25 7.02 11.09
C GLU A 274 -10.09 7.28 9.84
N ARG A 275 -11.44 7.31 9.93
CA ARG A 275 -12.31 7.71 8.79
C ARG A 275 -12.02 9.11 8.32
N ASP A 276 -11.93 10.06 9.26
CA ASP A 276 -11.61 11.47 8.95
C ASP A 276 -10.22 11.59 8.30
N THR A 277 -9.25 10.84 8.79
CA THR A 277 -7.90 10.81 8.22
C THR A 277 -7.89 10.17 6.83
N THR A 278 -8.65 9.09 6.63
CA THR A 278 -8.78 8.40 5.34
C THR A 278 -9.41 9.32 4.29
N LEU A 279 -10.47 10.04 4.65
CA LEU A 279 -11.12 11.00 3.77
C LEU A 279 -10.18 12.14 3.36
N LYS A 280 -9.45 12.73 4.33
CA LYS A 280 -8.46 13.77 4.06
C LYS A 280 -7.35 13.28 3.13
N ARG A 281 -6.83 12.08 3.37
CA ARG A 281 -5.80 11.49 2.50
C ARG A 281 -6.32 11.27 1.08
N ALA A 282 -7.52 10.72 0.91
CA ALA A 282 -8.10 10.58 -0.42
C ALA A 282 -8.24 11.94 -1.12
N TRP A 283 -8.60 12.98 -0.37
CA TRP A 283 -8.63 14.35 -0.88
C TRP A 283 -7.25 14.87 -1.31
N ASP A 284 -6.21 14.61 -0.52
CA ASP A 284 -4.84 15.06 -0.81
C ASP A 284 -4.26 14.44 -2.10
N TYR A 285 -4.80 13.29 -2.54
CA TYR A 285 -4.46 12.66 -3.83
C TYR A 285 -5.34 13.12 -4.99
N THR A 286 -6.31 14.01 -4.76
CA THR A 286 -7.32 14.40 -5.76
C THR A 286 -6.91 15.67 -6.49
N ASN A 287 -6.77 15.59 -7.82
CA ASN A 287 -6.51 16.76 -8.66
C ASN A 287 -7.79 17.46 -9.13
N LYS A 288 -8.86 16.69 -9.44
CA LYS A 288 -10.12 17.24 -9.99
C LYS A 288 -11.34 16.84 -9.17
N PHE A 289 -11.58 15.52 -9.00
CA PHE A 289 -12.81 15.01 -8.36
C PHE A 289 -12.48 13.92 -7.35
N LEU A 290 -13.00 14.08 -6.11
CA LEU A 290 -13.11 13.00 -5.14
C LEU A 290 -14.54 12.47 -5.13
N ILE A 291 -14.71 11.18 -5.39
CA ILE A 291 -15.99 10.49 -5.30
C ILE A 291 -16.02 9.71 -4.01
N VAL A 292 -16.95 10.03 -3.14
CA VAL A 292 -17.17 9.33 -1.89
C VAL A 292 -18.50 8.58 -1.95
N SER A 293 -18.46 7.28 -1.77
CA SER A 293 -19.67 6.45 -1.69
C SER A 293 -19.77 5.81 -0.33
N VAL A 294 -20.97 5.87 0.26
CA VAL A 294 -21.26 5.27 1.56
C VAL A 294 -22.57 4.49 1.53
N MET A 295 -22.68 3.51 2.42
CA MET A 295 -23.92 2.77 2.58
C MET A 295 -24.89 3.55 3.46
N VAL A 296 -26.11 3.67 2.96
CA VAL A 296 -27.24 4.28 3.67
C VAL A 296 -28.24 3.20 4.03
N ALA A 297 -28.69 3.16 5.27
CA ALA A 297 -29.78 2.27 5.68
C ALA A 297 -30.68 2.93 6.72
N GLY A 298 -31.95 2.52 6.71
CA GLY A 298 -32.91 2.90 7.75
C GLY A 298 -32.71 2.07 9.03
N GLU A 299 -33.26 2.55 10.13
CA GLU A 299 -33.17 1.91 11.46
C GLU A 299 -33.56 0.42 11.47
N SER A 300 -34.54 0.02 10.64
CA SER A 300 -35.02 -1.37 10.57
C SER A 300 -33.94 -2.35 10.11
N VAL A 301 -33.00 -1.90 9.29
CA VAL A 301 -31.86 -2.70 8.85
C VAL A 301 -30.77 -2.72 9.94
N ILE A 302 -30.50 -1.58 10.54
CA ILE A 302 -29.45 -1.43 11.57
C ILE A 302 -29.78 -2.28 12.81
N ARG A 303 -31.06 -2.32 13.24
CA ARG A 303 -31.51 -3.11 14.40
C ARG A 303 -31.34 -4.63 14.29
N GLN A 304 -31.00 -5.15 13.11
CA GLN A 304 -30.76 -6.57 12.90
C GLN A 304 -29.33 -7.01 13.29
N TYR A 305 -28.45 -6.06 13.58
CA TYR A 305 -27.05 -6.29 13.90
C TYR A 305 -26.71 -5.83 15.32
N GLU A 306 -25.62 -6.33 15.85
CA GLU A 306 -25.12 -5.94 17.17
C GLU A 306 -24.48 -4.54 17.10
N PRO A 307 -24.95 -3.57 17.91
CA PRO A 307 -24.36 -2.24 17.97
C PRO A 307 -22.90 -2.26 18.40
N TYR A 308 -22.05 -1.52 17.70
CA TYR A 308 -20.65 -1.35 18.05
C TYR A 308 -20.17 0.04 17.66
N LYS A 309 -19.68 0.84 18.63
CA LYS A 309 -19.30 2.24 18.45
C LYS A 309 -20.45 3.04 17.78
N ASP A 310 -20.18 3.69 16.64
CA ASP A 310 -21.16 4.43 15.86
C ASP A 310 -21.69 3.63 14.62
N GLY A 311 -21.58 2.32 14.68
CA GLY A 311 -22.06 1.39 13.66
C GLY A 311 -22.50 0.06 14.26
N VAL A 312 -22.30 -1.02 13.52
CA VAL A 312 -22.69 -2.37 13.93
C VAL A 312 -21.59 -3.38 13.58
N VAL A 313 -21.61 -4.55 14.23
CA VAL A 313 -20.82 -5.70 13.85
C VAL A 313 -21.71 -6.67 13.08
N THR A 314 -21.23 -7.14 11.94
CA THR A 314 -21.94 -8.12 11.10
C THR A 314 -21.68 -9.55 11.61
N SER A 315 -22.45 -10.51 11.11
CA SER A 315 -22.32 -11.93 11.45
C SER A 315 -20.95 -12.56 11.10
N ILE A 316 -20.15 -11.88 10.28
CA ILE A 316 -18.80 -12.33 9.89
C ILE A 316 -17.70 -11.50 10.57
N ASN A 317 -18.00 -10.87 11.71
CA ASN A 317 -17.09 -10.06 12.50
C ASN A 317 -16.48 -8.84 11.75
N THR A 318 -17.23 -8.25 10.81
CA THR A 318 -16.84 -7.01 10.17
C THR A 318 -17.62 -5.85 10.73
N PHE A 319 -16.97 -4.68 10.84
CA PHE A 319 -17.66 -3.44 11.18
C PHE A 319 -18.40 -2.88 9.96
N GLN A 320 -19.59 -2.35 10.19
CA GLN A 320 -20.37 -1.64 9.18
C GLN A 320 -21.02 -0.40 9.79
N LYS A 321 -20.66 0.78 9.26
CA LYS A 321 -21.40 2.01 9.52
C LYS A 321 -22.40 2.24 8.38
N TYR A 322 -23.64 2.47 8.77
CA TYR A 322 -24.68 2.99 7.87
C TYR A 322 -24.84 4.47 8.15
N TYR A 323 -24.77 5.27 7.11
CA TYR A 323 -24.92 6.72 7.19
C TYR A 323 -26.37 7.14 7.01
N SER A 324 -26.78 8.19 7.71
CA SER A 324 -28.03 8.89 7.41
C SER A 324 -27.83 9.92 6.30
N GLN A 325 -28.89 10.31 5.63
CA GLN A 325 -28.78 11.34 4.59
C GLN A 325 -28.32 12.70 5.15
N SER A 326 -28.56 12.98 6.43
CA SER A 326 -28.11 14.20 7.10
C SER A 326 -26.60 14.20 7.41
N GLU A 327 -25.98 13.03 7.57
CA GLU A 327 -24.54 12.91 7.79
C GLU A 327 -23.73 13.07 6.50
N ILE A 328 -24.35 12.90 5.34
CA ILE A 328 -23.70 12.97 4.02
C ILE A 328 -23.73 14.38 3.44
N LYS A 329 -24.68 15.21 3.87
CA LYS A 329 -24.86 16.61 3.45
C LYS A 329 -23.96 17.55 4.23
#